data_f59e0d7faabb4034541948a7835f6309
#
_entry.id   f59e0d7faabb4034541948a7835f6309
#
_cell.length_a   1.000
_cell.length_b   1.000
_cell.length_c   1.000
_cell.angle_alpha   90.00
_cell.angle_beta   90.00
_cell.angle_gamma   90.00
#
_symmetry.space_group_name_H-M   'P 1'
#
loop_
_entity.id
_entity.type
_entity.pdbx_description
1 polymer ?
#
loop_
_entity_poly.entity_id
_entity_poly.type
_entity_poly.pdbx_seq_one_letter_code
_entity_poly.pdbx_strand_id
1 'polypeptide(L)'
;MPRLIAYESPFQVTLKGVAAGLVGTLVMTSALQAAARIIGRARATGDDEPEDYSDVSELTAIDTTPQVSPTEQVAERLASQVFRRELSEETRQRLGVGIHWAYGAFWGALSAQLQLTLRPPALPYGVALGIAVWLIGPVRLVPALGLYERPVSSGLSRRLVAIGLHVLYGVTTALTLERLSATR
;
A
#
# COMPACT_ATOMS: atom_id res chain seq x y z
N MET A 1 30.61 30.42 -17.26
CA MET A 1 29.24 30.24 -17.77
C MET A 1 28.38 29.74 -16.64
N PRO A 2 27.34 30.45 -16.17
CA PRO A 2 26.44 29.95 -15.13
C PRO A 2 25.67 28.77 -15.71
N ARG A 3 25.74 27.61 -15.05
CA ARG A 3 24.90 26.46 -15.35
C ARG A 3 23.46 26.88 -15.13
N LEU A 4 22.68 26.97 -16.18
CA LEU A 4 21.23 27.11 -16.09
C LEU A 4 20.73 25.89 -15.28
N ILE A 5 20.36 26.11 -14.02
CA ILE A 5 19.68 25.10 -13.22
C ILE A 5 18.35 24.88 -13.91
N ALA A 6 18.23 23.76 -14.60
CA ALA A 6 16.99 23.37 -15.27
C ALA A 6 15.92 23.18 -14.18
N TYR A 7 15.01 24.13 -14.07
CA TYR A 7 13.92 24.09 -13.12
C TYR A 7 12.92 23.02 -13.59
N GLU A 8 12.75 21.96 -12.78
CA GLU A 8 11.75 20.94 -13.12
C GLU A 8 10.36 21.56 -13.07
N SER A 9 9.57 21.33 -14.11
CA SER A 9 8.19 21.74 -14.06
C SER A 9 7.43 20.92 -12.98
N PRO A 10 6.42 21.52 -12.31
CA PRO A 10 5.60 20.78 -11.34
C PRO A 10 5.00 19.50 -11.91
N PHE A 11 4.71 19.49 -13.21
CA PHE A 11 4.22 18.32 -13.93
C PHE A 11 5.26 17.19 -13.97
N GLN A 12 6.52 17.49 -14.29
CA GLN A 12 7.60 16.49 -14.32
C GLN A 12 7.82 15.88 -12.93
N VAL A 13 7.75 16.69 -11.90
CA VAL A 13 7.86 16.24 -10.50
C VAL A 13 6.70 15.33 -10.14
N THR A 14 5.49 15.71 -10.47
CA THR A 14 4.31 14.87 -10.26
C THR A 14 4.43 13.53 -10.97
N LEU A 15 4.88 13.53 -12.22
CA LEU A 15 5.05 12.29 -13.00
C LEU A 15 6.11 11.36 -12.38
N LYS A 16 7.24 11.92 -11.91
CA LYS A 16 8.24 11.16 -11.15
C LYS A 16 7.65 10.58 -9.87
N GLY A 17 6.82 11.36 -9.17
CA GLY A 17 6.10 10.92 -7.98
C GLY A 17 5.16 9.77 -8.25
N VAL A 18 4.35 9.86 -9.30
CA VAL A 18 3.48 8.77 -9.74
C VAL A 18 4.30 7.51 -10.02
N ALA A 19 5.36 7.62 -10.80
CA ALA A 19 6.23 6.48 -11.12
C ALA A 19 6.83 5.85 -9.85
N ALA A 20 7.34 6.68 -8.93
CA ALA A 20 7.89 6.19 -7.66
C ALA A 20 6.84 5.53 -6.77
N GLY A 21 5.63 6.08 -6.70
CA GLY A 21 4.52 5.48 -5.97
C GLY A 21 4.08 4.15 -6.55
N LEU A 22 4.06 4.02 -7.87
CA LEU A 22 3.78 2.74 -8.55
C LEU A 22 4.86 1.69 -8.24
N VAL A 23 6.14 2.07 -8.24
CA VAL A 23 7.24 1.18 -7.83
C VAL A 23 7.08 0.76 -6.36
N GLY A 24 6.76 1.69 -5.47
CA GLY A 24 6.48 1.38 -4.06
C GLY A 24 5.32 0.39 -3.90
N THR A 25 4.23 0.59 -4.64
CA THR A 25 3.06 -0.31 -4.66
C THR A 25 3.44 -1.70 -5.17
N LEU A 26 4.24 -1.78 -6.23
CA LEU A 26 4.71 -3.04 -6.78
C LEU A 26 5.54 -3.83 -5.76
N VAL A 27 6.50 -3.17 -5.11
CA VAL A 27 7.37 -3.81 -4.11
C VAL A 27 6.56 -4.29 -2.90
N MET A 28 5.67 -3.46 -2.38
CA MET A 28 4.78 -3.81 -1.27
C MET A 28 3.89 -5.02 -1.63
N THR A 29 3.25 -5.00 -2.80
CA THR A 29 2.37 -6.09 -3.26
C THR A 29 3.16 -7.38 -3.48
N SER A 30 4.37 -7.28 -4.05
CA SER A 30 5.26 -8.43 -4.24
C SER A 30 5.72 -9.03 -2.91
N ALA A 31 6.05 -8.20 -1.93
CA ALA A 31 6.42 -8.65 -0.59
C ALA A 31 5.27 -9.39 0.09
N LEU A 32 4.04 -8.85 0.00
CA LEU A 32 2.84 -9.50 0.53
C LEU A 32 2.61 -10.87 -0.12
N GLN A 33 2.70 -10.95 -1.45
CA GLN A 33 2.53 -12.22 -2.18
C GLN A 33 3.62 -13.24 -1.85
N ALA A 34 4.87 -12.78 -1.68
CA ALA A 34 5.97 -13.66 -1.29
C ALA A 34 5.75 -14.23 0.12
N ALA A 35 5.35 -13.40 1.07
CA ALA A 35 5.00 -13.85 2.42
C ALA A 35 3.88 -14.90 2.40
N ALA A 36 2.80 -14.63 1.65
CA ALA A 36 1.69 -15.56 1.51
C ALA A 36 2.11 -16.93 0.94
N ARG A 37 3.01 -16.94 -0.06
CA ARG A 37 3.53 -18.19 -0.65
C ARG A 37 4.40 -18.99 0.32
N ILE A 38 5.25 -18.31 1.08
CA ILE A 38 6.14 -18.95 2.06
C ILE A 38 5.30 -19.68 3.12
N ILE A 39 4.30 -19.02 3.64
CA ILE A 39 3.43 -19.55 4.68
C ILE A 39 2.54 -20.68 4.15
N GLY A 40 1.98 -20.50 2.94
CA GLY A 40 1.22 -21.57 2.30
C GLY A 40 2.06 -22.84 2.08
N ARG A 41 3.35 -22.70 1.76
CA ARG A 41 4.27 -23.84 1.64
C ARG A 41 4.57 -24.48 2.99
N ALA A 42 4.85 -23.69 4.02
CA ALA A 42 5.13 -24.21 5.35
C ALA A 42 3.95 -25.03 5.90
N ARG A 43 2.71 -24.61 5.63
CA ARG A 43 1.51 -25.38 5.99
C ARG A 43 1.34 -26.68 5.19
N ALA A 44 1.75 -26.70 3.93
CA ALA A 44 1.62 -27.86 3.07
C ALA A 44 2.68 -28.96 3.36
N THR A 45 3.79 -28.61 4.01
CA THR A 45 4.90 -29.53 4.32
C THR A 45 4.93 -29.99 5.77
N GLY A 46 4.06 -29.45 6.64
CA GLY A 46 3.99 -29.82 8.06
C GLY A 46 3.04 -30.99 8.27
N ASP A 47 3.58 -32.17 8.36
CA ASP A 47 2.89 -33.41 8.73
C ASP A 47 2.86 -33.61 10.25
N ASP A 48 2.75 -32.64 11.10
CA ASP A 48 2.55 -32.87 12.54
C ASP A 48 2.05 -31.62 13.27
N GLU A 49 1.02 -31.86 14.09
CA GLU A 49 0.40 -31.12 15.17
C GLU A 49 0.89 -29.67 15.43
N PRO A 50 0.02 -28.68 15.31
CA PRO A 50 0.41 -27.28 15.49
C PRO A 50 0.17 -26.83 16.92
N GLU A 51 1.08 -27.07 17.85
CA GLU A 51 0.91 -26.52 19.21
C GLU A 51 1.29 -25.02 19.34
N ASP A 52 1.94 -24.39 18.35
CA ASP A 52 2.39 -22.98 18.53
C ASP A 52 2.37 -22.09 17.29
N TYR A 53 1.64 -22.48 16.24
CA TYR A 53 1.54 -21.67 15.02
C TYR A 53 0.32 -20.74 14.98
N SER A 54 -0.43 -20.60 16.04
CA SER A 54 -1.56 -19.68 16.15
C SER A 54 -1.13 -18.23 15.85
N ASP A 55 0.05 -17.83 16.35
CA ASP A 55 0.60 -16.49 16.12
C ASP A 55 1.01 -16.24 14.67
N VAL A 56 1.57 -17.26 13.98
CA VAL A 56 2.00 -17.11 12.58
C VAL A 56 0.82 -17.17 11.62
N SER A 57 -0.21 -17.96 11.95
CA SER A 57 -1.47 -17.93 11.19
C SER A 57 -2.23 -16.61 11.40
N GLU A 58 -2.06 -15.99 12.54
CA GLU A 58 -2.56 -14.65 12.83
C GLU A 58 -1.74 -13.56 12.11
N LEU A 59 -0.43 -13.75 11.97
CA LEU A 59 0.47 -12.86 11.19
C LEU A 59 0.09 -12.81 9.72
N THR A 60 -0.37 -13.94 9.20
CA THR A 60 -0.72 -14.08 7.79
C THR A 60 -2.18 -14.21 7.56
N ALA A 61 -3.05 -14.06 8.54
CA ALA A 61 -4.45 -14.14 8.25
C ALA A 61 -4.82 -13.25 7.03
N ILE A 62 -4.17 -13.59 5.97
CA ILE A 62 -4.79 -13.80 4.68
C ILE A 62 -5.72 -14.95 4.97
N ASP A 63 -6.82 -14.59 5.62
CA ASP A 63 -7.93 -15.47 5.83
C ASP A 63 -8.19 -16.09 4.45
N THR A 64 -8.00 -17.39 4.32
CA THR A 64 -8.26 -18.11 3.07
C THR A 64 -9.77 -18.23 2.83
N THR A 65 -10.59 -17.74 3.74
CA THR A 65 -11.96 -17.35 3.43
C THR A 65 -11.89 -16.15 2.48
N PRO A 66 -12.70 -16.11 1.41
CA PRO A 66 -12.71 -14.99 0.47
C PRO A 66 -13.25 -13.74 1.16
N GLN A 67 -12.40 -13.12 1.98
CA GLN A 67 -12.69 -11.81 2.54
C GLN A 67 -12.42 -10.76 1.47
N VAL A 68 -13.46 -10.02 1.17
CA VAL A 68 -13.39 -8.87 0.28
C VAL A 68 -12.34 -7.90 0.80
N SER A 69 -11.31 -7.61 0.01
CA SER A 69 -10.25 -6.70 0.44
C SER A 69 -10.80 -5.30 0.72
N PRO A 70 -10.14 -4.48 1.56
CA PRO A 70 -10.59 -3.11 1.83
C PRO A 70 -10.79 -2.29 0.55
N THR A 71 -9.95 -2.47 -0.45
CA THR A 71 -10.06 -1.77 -1.73
C THR A 71 -11.22 -2.26 -2.58
N GLU A 72 -11.55 -3.54 -2.52
CA GLU A 72 -12.75 -4.10 -3.16
C GLU A 72 -14.03 -3.61 -2.48
N GLN A 73 -14.03 -3.49 -1.15
CA GLN A 73 -15.15 -2.89 -0.41
C GLN A 73 -15.36 -1.42 -0.80
N VAL A 74 -14.27 -0.65 -0.98
CA VAL A 74 -14.35 0.71 -1.51
C VAL A 74 -14.96 0.72 -2.92
N ALA A 75 -14.55 -0.21 -3.79
CA ALA A 75 -15.10 -0.33 -5.15
C ALA A 75 -16.60 -0.61 -5.12
N GLU A 76 -17.04 -1.56 -4.29
CA GLU A 76 -18.46 -1.92 -4.11
C GLU A 76 -19.28 -0.72 -3.60
N ARG A 77 -18.76 -0.02 -2.60
CA ARG A 77 -19.45 1.14 -2.02
C ARG A 77 -19.59 2.28 -3.04
N LEU A 78 -18.55 2.56 -3.79
CA LEU A 78 -18.60 3.57 -4.86
C LEU A 78 -19.59 3.17 -5.96
N ALA A 79 -19.59 1.91 -6.37
CA ALA A 79 -20.51 1.43 -7.39
C ALA A 79 -21.97 1.49 -6.93
N SER A 80 -22.26 1.07 -5.71
CA SER A 80 -23.63 1.08 -5.17
C SER A 80 -24.14 2.50 -4.95
N GLN A 81 -23.31 3.41 -4.46
CA GLN A 81 -23.73 4.79 -4.18
C GLN A 81 -23.80 5.67 -5.44
N VAL A 82 -22.84 5.51 -6.36
CA VAL A 82 -22.72 6.38 -7.55
C VAL A 82 -23.52 5.81 -8.73
N PHE A 83 -23.40 4.51 -8.97
CA PHE A 83 -23.99 3.88 -10.14
C PHE A 83 -25.25 3.05 -9.84
N ARG A 84 -25.60 2.88 -8.56
CA ARG A 84 -26.74 2.05 -8.10
C ARG A 84 -26.75 0.66 -8.73
N ARG A 85 -25.57 0.07 -8.88
CA ARG A 85 -25.37 -1.26 -9.45
C ARG A 85 -24.55 -2.11 -8.50
N GLU A 86 -24.90 -3.38 -8.40
CA GLU A 86 -24.08 -4.41 -7.80
C GLU A 86 -22.98 -4.80 -8.79
N LEU A 87 -21.77 -4.98 -8.29
CA LEU A 87 -20.62 -5.38 -9.09
C LEU A 87 -20.56 -6.91 -9.15
N SER A 88 -20.21 -7.46 -10.31
CA SER A 88 -19.77 -8.84 -10.38
C SER A 88 -18.47 -9.01 -9.59
N GLU A 89 -18.22 -10.21 -9.05
CA GLU A 89 -17.02 -10.57 -8.30
C GLU A 89 -15.74 -10.15 -9.05
N GLU A 90 -15.66 -10.49 -10.33
CA GLU A 90 -14.52 -10.16 -11.17
C GLU A 90 -14.32 -8.64 -11.34
N THR A 91 -15.42 -7.90 -11.52
CA THR A 91 -15.35 -6.44 -11.65
C THR A 91 -14.92 -5.79 -10.33
N ARG A 92 -15.43 -6.28 -9.19
CA ARG A 92 -15.06 -5.82 -7.86
C ARG A 92 -13.58 -6.00 -7.61
N GLN A 93 -13.03 -7.19 -7.89
CA GLN A 93 -11.60 -7.47 -7.75
C GLN A 93 -10.73 -6.57 -8.63
N ARG A 94 -11.09 -6.41 -9.91
CA ARG A 94 -10.36 -5.52 -10.84
C ARG A 94 -10.36 -4.07 -10.38
N LEU A 95 -11.50 -3.57 -9.93
CA LEU A 95 -11.61 -2.21 -9.40
C LEU A 95 -10.84 -2.06 -8.09
N GLY A 96 -10.88 -3.05 -7.19
CA GLY A 96 -10.10 -3.06 -5.96
C GLY A 96 -8.61 -2.95 -6.23
N VAL A 97 -8.10 -3.72 -7.19
CA VAL A 97 -6.71 -3.60 -7.67
C VAL A 97 -6.44 -2.20 -8.22
N GLY A 98 -7.32 -1.69 -9.09
CA GLY A 98 -7.19 -0.35 -9.66
C GLY A 98 -7.13 0.75 -8.59
N ILE A 99 -7.99 0.68 -7.58
CA ILE A 99 -8.01 1.61 -6.44
C ILE A 99 -6.70 1.53 -5.65
N HIS A 100 -6.19 0.32 -5.39
CA HIS A 100 -4.93 0.13 -4.69
C HIS A 100 -3.75 0.82 -5.42
N TRP A 101 -3.63 0.61 -6.73
CA TRP A 101 -2.58 1.22 -7.54
C TRP A 101 -2.75 2.74 -7.68
N ALA A 102 -3.99 3.21 -7.85
CA ALA A 102 -4.29 4.65 -7.91
C ALA A 102 -3.95 5.35 -6.58
N TYR A 103 -4.24 4.72 -5.46
CA TYR A 103 -3.90 5.21 -4.13
C TYR A 103 -2.39 5.34 -3.94
N GLY A 104 -1.62 4.31 -4.33
CA GLY A 104 -0.17 4.38 -4.29
C GLY A 104 0.42 5.45 -5.22
N ALA A 105 -0.09 5.59 -6.44
CA ALA A 105 0.31 6.64 -7.38
C ALA A 105 0.02 8.05 -6.83
N PHE A 106 -1.15 8.24 -6.23
CA PHE A 106 -1.54 9.50 -5.59
C PHE A 106 -0.59 9.91 -4.47
N TRP A 107 -0.28 9.00 -3.55
CA TRP A 107 0.65 9.28 -2.46
C TRP A 107 2.08 9.49 -2.96
N GLY A 108 2.49 8.81 -4.01
CA GLY A 108 3.76 9.04 -4.66
C GLY A 108 3.84 10.45 -5.28
N ALA A 109 2.80 10.90 -5.97
CA ALA A 109 2.71 12.24 -6.52
C ALA A 109 2.78 13.33 -5.43
N LEU A 110 1.99 13.16 -4.36
CA LEU A 110 2.00 14.07 -3.21
C LEU A 110 3.36 14.10 -2.53
N SER A 111 3.99 12.93 -2.35
CA SER A 111 5.33 12.78 -1.79
C SER A 111 6.38 13.55 -2.58
N ALA A 112 6.32 13.53 -3.90
CA ALA A 112 7.27 14.26 -4.75
C ALA A 112 7.17 15.78 -4.55
N GLN A 113 5.98 16.32 -4.42
CA GLN A 113 5.78 17.74 -4.15
C GLN A 113 6.33 18.15 -2.77
N LEU A 114 6.10 17.31 -1.76
CA LEU A 114 6.61 17.54 -0.41
C LEU A 114 8.14 17.46 -0.35
N GLN A 115 8.76 16.51 -1.05
CA GLN A 115 10.22 16.37 -1.10
C GLN A 115 10.90 17.56 -1.78
N LEU A 116 10.30 18.15 -2.79
CA LEU A 116 10.82 19.38 -3.42
C LEU A 116 10.92 20.52 -2.43
N THR A 117 9.92 20.65 -1.58
CA THR A 117 9.83 21.76 -0.61
C THR A 117 10.70 21.54 0.60
N LEU A 118 10.67 20.34 1.17
CA LEU A 118 11.28 20.03 2.46
C LEU A 118 12.71 19.48 2.35
N ARG A 119 13.05 18.85 1.24
CA ARG A 119 14.34 18.19 0.96
C ARG A 119 14.83 17.29 2.11
N PRO A 120 13.97 16.44 2.68
CA PRO A 120 14.35 15.59 3.80
C PRO A 120 15.25 14.44 3.32
N PRO A 121 16.05 13.83 4.22
CA PRO A 121 16.73 12.56 3.92
C PRO A 121 15.71 11.49 3.55
N ALA A 122 15.98 10.73 2.46
CA ALA A 122 14.99 9.81 1.87
C ALA A 122 14.49 8.72 2.84
N LEU A 123 15.39 8.14 3.64
CA LEU A 123 15.03 7.03 4.50
C LEU A 123 14.06 7.42 5.63
N PRO A 124 14.35 8.40 6.51
CA PRO A 124 13.39 8.79 7.55
C PRO A 124 12.10 9.37 6.97
N TYR A 125 12.18 10.07 5.84
CA TYR A 125 11.01 10.56 5.13
C TYR A 125 10.14 9.41 4.62
N GLY A 126 10.75 8.39 4.03
CA GLY A 126 10.03 7.20 3.54
C GLY A 126 9.33 6.44 4.65
N VAL A 127 9.97 6.29 5.82
CA VAL A 127 9.33 5.70 7.00
C VAL A 127 8.12 6.53 7.44
N ALA A 128 8.26 7.84 7.54
CA ALA A 128 7.17 8.74 7.91
C ALA A 128 6.03 8.70 6.88
N LEU A 129 6.35 8.68 5.60
CA LEU A 129 5.38 8.54 4.50
C LEU A 129 4.60 7.23 4.63
N GLY A 130 5.28 6.10 4.83
CA GLY A 130 4.62 4.80 4.98
C GLY A 130 3.66 4.77 6.16
N ILE A 131 4.08 5.30 7.32
CA ILE A 131 3.21 5.41 8.50
C ILE A 131 2.01 6.33 8.21
N ALA A 132 2.21 7.47 7.55
CA ALA A 132 1.14 8.39 7.20
C ALA A 132 0.11 7.75 6.26
N VAL A 133 0.57 7.03 5.23
CA VAL A 133 -0.29 6.30 4.28
C VAL A 133 -1.13 5.25 5.00
N TRP A 134 -0.52 4.50 5.93
CA TRP A 134 -1.22 3.52 6.75
C TRP A 134 -2.27 4.16 7.67
N LEU A 135 -1.90 5.23 8.37
CA LEU A 135 -2.82 5.92 9.29
C LEU A 135 -4.00 6.56 8.57
N ILE A 136 -3.75 7.18 7.42
CA ILE A 136 -4.79 7.89 6.68
C ILE A 136 -5.70 6.91 5.93
N GLY A 137 -5.16 5.93 5.23
CA GLY A 137 -5.93 4.95 4.48
C GLY A 137 -6.63 3.93 5.38
N PRO A 138 -5.94 2.85 5.76
CA PRO A 138 -6.55 1.75 6.51
C PRO A 138 -7.16 2.14 7.85
N VAL A 139 -6.53 3.07 8.59
CA VAL A 139 -6.97 3.40 9.96
C VAL A 139 -8.07 4.46 10.00
N ARG A 140 -8.08 5.42 9.08
CA ARG A 140 -9.03 6.54 9.10
C ARG A 140 -10.03 6.49 7.96
N LEU A 141 -9.56 6.40 6.72
CA LEU A 141 -10.42 6.53 5.53
C LEU A 141 -11.35 5.32 5.40
N VAL A 142 -10.85 4.11 5.52
CA VAL A 142 -11.64 2.89 5.36
C VAL A 142 -12.76 2.80 6.41
N PRO A 143 -12.51 3.00 7.72
CA PRO A 143 -13.59 3.06 8.72
C PRO A 143 -14.54 4.24 8.51
N ALA A 144 -14.04 5.42 8.11
CA ALA A 144 -14.89 6.60 7.87
C ALA A 144 -15.89 6.37 6.72
N LEU A 145 -15.56 5.49 5.78
CA LEU A 145 -16.47 5.06 4.71
C LEU A 145 -17.46 3.96 5.16
N GLY A 146 -17.41 3.54 6.43
CA GLY A 146 -18.28 2.49 6.96
C GLY A 146 -17.98 1.11 6.38
N LEU A 147 -16.72 0.87 5.96
CA LEU A 147 -16.30 -0.36 5.28
C LEU A 147 -15.82 -1.45 6.23
N TYR A 148 -15.61 -1.14 7.50
CA TYR A 148 -15.38 -2.11 8.56
C TYR A 148 -16.60 -2.22 9.44
N GLU A 149 -17.34 -3.31 9.33
CA GLU A 149 -18.44 -3.63 10.27
C GLU A 149 -17.95 -4.10 11.64
N ARG A 150 -16.67 -4.42 11.76
CA ARG A 150 -16.04 -4.81 13.03
C ARG A 150 -14.72 -4.07 13.20
N PRO A 151 -14.43 -3.53 14.39
CA PRO A 151 -13.07 -3.16 14.72
C PRO A 151 -12.23 -4.43 14.53
N VAL A 152 -11.29 -4.35 13.61
CA VAL A 152 -10.38 -5.46 13.37
C VAL A 152 -9.72 -5.76 14.72
N SER A 153 -10.18 -6.80 15.40
CA SER A 153 -9.44 -7.49 16.45
C SER A 153 -8.24 -8.22 15.80
N SER A 154 -7.58 -7.50 14.90
CA SER A 154 -6.35 -7.94 14.31
C SER A 154 -5.33 -7.94 15.43
N GLY A 155 -4.83 -9.10 15.78
CA GLY A 155 -3.76 -9.24 16.75
C GLY A 155 -2.63 -8.26 16.45
N LEU A 156 -1.81 -7.94 17.43
CA LEU A 156 -0.68 -7.02 17.30
C LEU A 156 0.17 -7.34 16.06
N SER A 157 0.36 -8.63 15.80
CA SER A 157 1.12 -9.18 14.67
C SER A 157 0.62 -8.70 13.31
N ARG A 158 -0.68 -8.74 13.04
CA ARG A 158 -1.26 -8.23 11.78
C ARG A 158 -1.04 -6.74 11.60
N ARG A 159 -1.17 -5.98 12.68
CA ARG A 159 -0.92 -4.54 12.64
C ARG A 159 0.54 -4.23 12.32
N LEU A 160 1.47 -4.97 12.90
CA LEU A 160 2.91 -4.81 12.64
C LEU A 160 3.26 -5.16 11.19
N VAL A 161 2.69 -6.24 10.64
CA VAL A 161 2.88 -6.58 9.22
C VAL A 161 2.30 -5.49 8.32
N ALA A 162 1.10 -5.01 8.60
CA ALA A 162 0.49 -3.94 7.82
C ALA A 162 1.33 -2.65 7.85
N ILE A 163 1.81 -2.25 9.03
CA ILE A 163 2.72 -1.11 9.17
C ILE A 163 4.02 -1.37 8.39
N GLY A 164 4.63 -2.54 8.54
CA GLY A 164 5.88 -2.91 7.85
C GLY A 164 5.75 -2.82 6.32
N LEU A 165 4.66 -3.32 5.76
CA LEU A 165 4.37 -3.23 4.32
C LEU A 165 4.20 -1.79 3.85
N HIS A 166 3.53 -0.95 4.63
CA HIS A 166 3.39 0.48 4.29
C HIS A 166 4.70 1.24 4.44
N VAL A 167 5.51 0.92 5.45
CA VAL A 167 6.87 1.46 5.59
C VAL A 167 7.73 1.04 4.39
N LEU A 168 7.65 -0.21 3.96
CA LEU A 168 8.33 -0.70 2.75
C LEU A 168 7.90 0.10 1.51
N TYR A 169 6.59 0.33 1.34
CA TYR A 169 6.06 1.21 0.30
C TYR A 169 6.68 2.62 0.37
N GLY A 170 6.63 3.26 1.53
CA GLY A 170 7.09 4.63 1.69
C GLY A 170 8.60 4.79 1.47
N VAL A 171 9.41 3.88 2.01
CA VAL A 171 10.87 3.86 1.81
C VAL A 171 11.23 3.65 0.35
N THR A 172 10.59 2.67 -0.31
CA THR A 172 10.81 2.41 -1.74
C THR A 172 10.44 3.62 -2.59
N THR A 173 9.30 4.25 -2.31
CA THR A 173 8.84 5.47 -3.01
C THR A 173 9.86 6.60 -2.83
N ALA A 174 10.32 6.87 -1.60
CA ALA A 174 11.26 7.94 -1.31
C ALA A 174 12.62 7.74 -1.99
N LEU A 175 13.18 6.52 -1.92
CA LEU A 175 14.44 6.17 -2.57
C LEU A 175 14.34 6.22 -4.10
N THR A 176 13.22 5.79 -4.66
CA THR A 176 12.97 5.87 -6.11
C THR A 176 12.93 7.33 -6.57
N LEU A 177 12.25 8.20 -5.82
CA LEU A 177 12.22 9.64 -6.10
C LEU A 177 13.62 10.26 -6.04
N GLU A 178 14.40 9.93 -5.01
CA GLU A 178 15.78 10.41 -4.88
C GLU A 178 16.61 10.02 -6.11
N ARG A 179 16.51 8.76 -6.56
CA ARG A 179 17.20 8.28 -7.78
C ARG A 179 16.74 8.98 -9.04
N LEU A 180 15.44 9.14 -9.25
CA LEU A 180 14.89 9.85 -10.41
C LEU A 180 15.25 11.35 -10.42
N SER A 181 15.56 11.91 -9.26
CA SER A 181 15.98 13.31 -9.14
C SER A 181 17.49 13.50 -9.25
N ALA A 182 18.29 12.47 -8.96
CA ALA A 182 19.76 12.50 -9.03
C ALA A 182 20.34 12.26 -10.47
N THR A 183 19.54 11.79 -11.40
CA THR A 183 19.97 11.46 -12.79
C THR A 183 20.11 12.69 -13.71
N ARG A 184 20.73 13.79 -13.19
CA ARG A 184 20.99 15.02 -13.95
C ARG A 184 22.46 15.44 -13.96
#